data_a7edcd92a119029791c8b4fd56fe46a2
#
_entry.id   a7edcd92a119029791c8b4fd56fe46a2
#
_cell.length_a   1.000
_cell.length_b   1.000
_cell.length_c   1.000
_cell.angle_alpha   90.00
_cell.angle_beta   90.00
_cell.angle_gamma   90.00
#
_symmetry.space_group_name_H-M   'P 1'
#
loop_
_entity.id
_entity.type
_entity.pdbx_description
1 polymer ?
#
loop_
_entity_poly.entity_id
_entity_poly.type
_entity_poly.pdbx_seq_one_letter_code
_entity_poly.pdbx_strand_id
1 'polypeptide(L)'
;MATKKGPTKGSGGKHRNSLRGKGPTPKAEDRVYHKAYKAKKQAEKRQRSDPRLAARRRAAHFTSNSDDLVIGRNSVLEALRVGVPASVLYVANRIEHDDRTREIVRLAGQHGLNLLEADRLEMDRIARSGNHQGVILKADPFQYSSLHELVERAERKARAMEMADSKASRLSARPLFIALDGITDPQNLGAVIRSAAAFGVNGVILPERRSASVNAAAWKVSAGAAAHMPIARVVNLTKAIEALKERGYYSIG
;
A
#
# COMPACT_ATOMS: atom_id res chain seq x y z
N MET A 1 39.76 71.57 35.08
CA MET A 1 40.64 70.47 34.62
C MET A 1 39.92 69.18 34.76
N ALA A 2 39.52 68.54 33.66
CA ALA A 2 38.78 67.27 33.64
C ALA A 2 39.81 66.12 33.45
N THR A 3 39.93 65.25 34.41
CA THR A 3 40.78 64.05 34.34
C THR A 3 40.13 62.96 33.49
N LYS A 4 40.75 62.64 32.34
CA LYS A 4 40.40 61.49 31.50
C LYS A 4 40.65 60.18 32.27
N LYS A 5 39.59 59.41 32.55
CA LYS A 5 39.69 58.02 33.01
C LYS A 5 40.20 57.16 31.83
N GLY A 6 41.35 56.52 32.03
CA GLY A 6 41.89 55.55 31.09
C GLY A 6 41.02 54.27 30.97
N PRO A 7 41.18 53.48 29.90
CA PRO A 7 40.37 52.31 29.66
C PRO A 7 40.61 51.23 30.71
N THR A 8 39.55 50.81 31.36
CA THR A 8 39.54 49.66 32.28
C THR A 8 39.94 48.40 31.53
N LYS A 9 41.09 47.84 31.87
CA LYS A 9 41.50 46.49 31.37
C LYS A 9 40.50 45.45 31.88
N GLY A 10 39.55 45.06 31.08
CA GLY A 10 38.69 43.92 31.36
C GLY A 10 39.50 42.64 31.27
N SER A 11 39.40 41.80 32.32
CA SER A 11 40.10 40.50 32.46
C SER A 11 39.70 39.43 31.42
N GLY A 12 38.98 39.79 30.36
CA GLY A 12 38.40 38.87 29.40
C GLY A 12 39.32 38.41 28.26
N GLY A 13 40.57 38.91 28.16
CA GLY A 13 41.41 38.66 26.97
C GLY A 13 42.19 37.37 26.96
N LYS A 14 42.48 36.78 28.11
CA LYS A 14 43.38 35.59 28.16
C LYS A 14 42.71 34.22 27.99
N HIS A 15 41.38 34.13 28.13
CA HIS A 15 40.67 32.86 27.98
C HIS A 15 39.89 32.68 26.68
N ARG A 16 39.87 33.66 25.77
CA ARG A 16 39.20 33.53 24.47
C ARG A 16 39.78 32.46 23.54
N ASN A 17 41.11 32.20 23.65
CA ASN A 17 41.77 31.20 22.82
C ASN A 17 41.58 29.77 23.33
N SER A 18 41.29 29.57 24.62
CA SER A 18 40.99 28.24 25.16
C SER A 18 39.58 27.73 24.83
N LEU A 19 38.68 28.61 24.34
CA LEU A 19 37.33 28.28 23.91
C LEU A 19 37.22 28.00 22.40
N ARG A 20 38.30 28.25 21.64
CA ARG A 20 38.41 27.84 20.22
C ARG A 20 38.60 26.33 20.13
N GLY A 21 37.52 25.61 19.91
CA GLY A 21 37.56 24.16 19.68
C GLY A 21 36.38 23.37 20.22
N LYS A 22 35.52 23.98 21.07
CA LYS A 22 34.37 23.27 21.66
C LYS A 22 33.06 23.40 20.89
N GLY A 23 33.07 24.00 19.68
CA GLY A 23 31.87 24.24 18.90
C GLY A 23 30.87 25.23 19.55
N PRO A 24 29.80 25.61 18.86
CA PRO A 24 28.77 26.46 19.44
C PRO A 24 28.10 25.75 20.61
N THR A 25 27.92 26.45 21.73
CA THR A 25 27.21 25.93 22.89
C THR A 25 25.81 25.43 22.49
N PRO A 26 25.43 24.18 22.78
CA PRO A 26 24.13 23.65 22.43
C PRO A 26 22.99 24.56 22.89
N LYS A 27 21.94 24.68 22.11
CA LYS A 27 20.77 25.49 22.46
C LYS A 27 20.22 25.07 23.83
N ALA A 28 19.60 26.01 24.56
CA ALA A 28 19.04 25.76 25.87
C ALA A 28 18.07 24.57 25.93
N GLU A 29 17.36 24.33 24.82
CA GLU A 29 16.43 23.24 24.61
C GLU A 29 17.09 21.85 24.38
N ASP A 30 18.41 21.81 24.11
CA ASP A 30 19.16 20.57 23.88
C ASP A 30 20.04 20.19 25.09
N ARG A 31 20.06 21.02 26.13
CA ARG A 31 20.81 20.75 27.36
C ARG A 31 19.96 19.99 28.38
N VAL A 32 20.32 18.76 28.68
CA VAL A 32 19.55 17.81 29.52
C VAL A 32 19.13 18.38 30.89
N TYR A 33 19.95 19.22 31.47
CA TYR A 33 19.68 19.80 32.80
C TYR A 33 18.99 21.18 32.76
N HIS A 34 18.77 21.74 31.58
CA HIS A 34 18.16 23.04 31.43
C HIS A 34 16.64 22.96 31.51
N LYS A 35 16.02 24.00 32.14
CA LYS A 35 14.55 24.09 32.28
C LYS A 35 13.82 23.98 30.94
N ALA A 36 14.39 24.56 29.87
CA ALA A 36 13.83 24.48 28.51
C ALA A 36 13.81 23.05 27.97
N TYR A 37 14.83 22.23 28.23
CA TYR A 37 14.84 20.80 27.82
C TYR A 37 13.74 20.02 28.55
N LYS A 38 13.58 20.23 29.86
CA LYS A 38 12.51 19.57 30.62
C LYS A 38 11.13 19.98 30.12
N ALA A 39 10.93 21.26 29.79
CA ALA A 39 9.68 21.77 29.24
C ALA A 39 9.40 21.18 27.85
N LYS A 40 10.40 21.11 26.95
CA LYS A 40 10.31 20.48 25.64
C LYS A 40 9.93 19.01 25.75
N LYS A 41 10.60 18.26 26.63
CA LYS A 41 10.32 16.84 26.83
C LYS A 41 8.94 16.57 27.45
N GLN A 42 8.48 17.47 28.30
CA GLN A 42 7.14 17.42 28.89
C GLN A 42 6.06 17.78 27.84
N ALA A 43 6.32 18.74 26.96
CA ALA A 43 5.46 19.08 25.83
C ALA A 43 5.40 17.93 24.82
N GLU A 44 6.53 17.29 24.49
CA GLU A 44 6.59 16.10 23.63
C GLU A 44 5.82 14.92 24.25
N LYS A 45 5.91 14.73 25.57
CA LYS A 45 5.14 13.68 26.28
C LYS A 45 3.64 13.97 26.24
N ARG A 46 3.23 15.25 26.43
CA ARG A 46 1.82 15.68 26.27
C ARG A 46 1.34 15.51 24.83
N GLN A 47 2.16 15.85 23.84
CA GLN A 47 1.84 15.62 22.43
C GLN A 47 1.74 14.13 22.08
N ARG A 48 2.53 13.25 22.72
CA ARG A 48 2.41 11.79 22.52
C ARG A 48 1.16 11.20 23.15
N SER A 49 0.69 11.77 24.25
CA SER A 49 -0.50 11.34 24.98
C SER A 49 -1.79 12.05 24.56
N ASP A 50 -1.72 13.02 23.63
CA ASP A 50 -2.91 13.70 23.11
C ASP A 50 -3.68 12.74 22.17
N PRO A 51 -4.92 12.36 22.53
CA PRO A 51 -5.75 11.48 21.72
C PRO A 51 -5.99 12.04 20.31
N ARG A 52 -6.04 13.37 20.16
CA ARG A 52 -6.22 14.05 18.87
C ARG A 52 -4.99 13.93 17.98
N LEU A 53 -3.78 13.93 18.55
CA LEU A 53 -2.53 13.72 17.81
C LEU A 53 -2.27 12.23 17.53
N ALA A 54 -2.70 11.34 18.42
CA ALA A 54 -2.73 9.90 18.16
C ALA A 54 -3.68 9.58 16.99
N ALA A 55 -4.87 10.20 16.97
CA ALA A 55 -5.81 10.11 15.84
C ALA A 55 -5.21 10.71 14.54
N ARG A 56 -4.53 11.88 14.60
CA ARG A 56 -3.82 12.47 13.47
C ARG A 56 -2.66 11.59 12.96
N ARG A 57 -1.93 10.90 13.82
CA ARG A 57 -0.89 9.94 13.43
C ARG A 57 -1.49 8.68 12.81
N ARG A 58 -2.60 8.19 13.34
CA ARG A 58 -3.38 7.13 12.71
C ARG A 58 -3.89 7.58 11.33
N ALA A 59 -4.44 8.78 11.21
CA ALA A 59 -4.87 9.35 9.93
C ALA A 59 -3.71 9.59 8.93
N ALA A 60 -2.50 9.91 9.38
CA ALA A 60 -1.32 10.06 8.52
C ALA A 60 -0.78 8.71 7.99
N HIS A 61 -1.05 7.60 8.66
CA HIS A 61 -0.88 6.25 8.08
C HIS A 61 -1.89 5.94 6.97
N PHE A 62 -2.88 6.80 6.76
CA PHE A 62 -3.98 6.68 5.79
C PHE A 62 -3.74 7.39 4.45
N THR A 63 -2.52 7.74 4.10
CA THR A 63 -2.17 8.10 2.71
C THR A 63 -2.07 6.84 1.83
N SER A 64 -2.99 5.88 2.01
CA SER A 64 -3.20 4.85 1.01
C SER A 64 -3.87 5.49 -0.22
N ASN A 65 -3.49 5.06 -1.41
CA ASN A 65 -4.17 5.43 -2.63
C ASN A 65 -5.67 5.16 -2.45
N SER A 66 -6.52 6.04 -2.96
CA SER A 66 -7.98 5.87 -2.92
C SER A 66 -8.44 4.53 -3.51
N ASP A 67 -7.60 3.91 -4.33
CA ASP A 67 -7.85 2.64 -5.02
C ASP A 67 -7.80 1.42 -4.10
N ASP A 68 -7.20 1.56 -2.91
CA ASP A 68 -7.07 0.47 -1.94
C ASP A 68 -8.21 0.44 -0.91
N LEU A 69 -9.19 1.35 -1.02
CA LEU A 69 -10.31 1.42 -0.09
C LEU A 69 -11.60 0.90 -0.72
N VAL A 70 -12.25 -0.04 -0.04
CA VAL A 70 -13.60 -0.50 -0.35
C VAL A 70 -14.56 0.16 0.62
N ILE A 71 -15.52 0.93 0.09
CA ILE A 71 -16.38 1.81 0.88
C ILE A 71 -17.84 1.36 0.78
N GLY A 72 -18.52 1.30 1.93
CA GLY A 72 -19.95 0.97 2.05
C GLY A 72 -20.23 -0.50 2.31
N ARG A 73 -21.37 -0.76 3.01
CA ARG A 73 -21.71 -2.10 3.55
C ARG A 73 -21.76 -3.20 2.48
N ASN A 74 -22.40 -2.94 1.35
CA ASN A 74 -22.55 -3.94 0.29
C ASN A 74 -21.20 -4.27 -0.36
N SER A 75 -20.42 -3.24 -0.69
CA SER A 75 -19.10 -3.42 -1.33
C SER A 75 -18.12 -4.13 -0.42
N VAL A 76 -18.09 -3.78 0.88
CA VAL A 76 -17.23 -4.43 1.87
C VAL A 76 -17.64 -5.89 2.09
N LEU A 77 -18.94 -6.16 2.24
CA LEU A 77 -19.43 -7.54 2.40
C LEU A 77 -19.05 -8.41 1.20
N GLU A 78 -19.22 -7.89 0.01
CA GLU A 78 -18.90 -8.60 -1.22
C GLU A 78 -17.38 -8.83 -1.37
N ALA A 79 -16.57 -7.81 -1.08
CA ALA A 79 -15.11 -7.93 -1.09
C ALA A 79 -14.63 -9.03 -0.12
N LEU A 80 -15.19 -9.08 1.09
CA LEU A 80 -14.86 -10.12 2.07
C LEU A 80 -15.32 -11.51 1.63
N ARG A 81 -16.50 -11.65 1.03
CA ARG A 81 -17.00 -12.93 0.49
C ARG A 81 -16.14 -13.47 -0.65
N VAL A 82 -15.62 -12.59 -1.50
CA VAL A 82 -14.73 -12.96 -2.62
C VAL A 82 -13.30 -13.18 -2.13
N GLY A 83 -12.98 -12.85 -0.87
CA GLY A 83 -11.65 -13.03 -0.31
C GLY A 83 -10.62 -12.02 -0.80
N VAL A 84 -11.03 -10.74 -1.02
CA VAL A 84 -10.09 -9.66 -1.32
C VAL A 84 -9.08 -9.56 -0.18
N PRO A 85 -7.76 -9.64 -0.45
CA PRO A 85 -6.75 -9.44 0.57
C PRO A 85 -6.90 -8.06 1.21
N ALA A 86 -6.96 -8.02 2.53
CA ALA A 86 -7.15 -6.80 3.28
C ALA A 86 -6.47 -6.88 4.65
N SER A 87 -6.13 -5.74 5.22
CA SER A 87 -5.43 -5.66 6.50
C SER A 87 -6.29 -5.07 7.61
N VAL A 88 -7.21 -4.16 7.29
CA VAL A 88 -7.97 -3.41 8.29
C VAL A 88 -9.42 -3.23 7.85
N LEU A 89 -10.33 -3.45 8.80
CA LEU A 89 -11.74 -3.06 8.69
C LEU A 89 -12.02 -1.90 9.66
N TYR A 90 -12.42 -0.75 9.12
CA TYR A 90 -12.90 0.39 9.91
C TYR A 90 -14.40 0.28 10.10
N VAL A 91 -14.84 0.43 11.35
CA VAL A 91 -16.23 0.38 11.74
C VAL A 91 -16.59 1.64 12.53
N ALA A 92 -17.68 2.29 12.19
CA ALA A 92 -18.13 3.47 12.92
C ALA A 92 -18.61 3.11 14.32
N ASN A 93 -18.25 3.91 15.36
CA ASN A 93 -18.63 3.69 16.77
C ASN A 93 -20.15 3.54 17.01
N ARG A 94 -20.98 4.08 16.11
CA ARG A 94 -22.46 4.01 16.18
C ARG A 94 -23.01 3.44 14.87
N ILE A 95 -22.55 2.25 14.50
CA ILE A 95 -23.09 1.56 13.33
C ILE A 95 -24.40 0.86 13.70
N GLU A 96 -25.36 0.87 12.79
CA GLU A 96 -26.53 0.02 12.90
C GLU A 96 -26.13 -1.46 12.82
N HIS A 97 -26.55 -2.23 13.82
CA HIS A 97 -26.30 -3.67 13.88
C HIS A 97 -27.33 -4.44 13.06
N ASP A 98 -27.31 -4.27 11.75
CA ASP A 98 -28.09 -5.08 10.82
C ASP A 98 -27.37 -6.43 10.52
N ASP A 99 -28.05 -7.33 9.82
CA ASP A 99 -27.51 -8.66 9.48
C ASP A 99 -26.23 -8.57 8.65
N ARG A 100 -26.14 -7.55 7.75
CA ARG A 100 -24.96 -7.32 6.92
C ARG A 100 -23.76 -6.91 7.75
N THR A 101 -23.94 -6.01 8.69
CA THR A 101 -22.86 -5.57 9.59
C THR A 101 -22.36 -6.71 10.44
N ARG A 102 -23.27 -7.56 10.96
CA ARG A 102 -22.88 -8.77 11.71
C ARG A 102 -22.08 -9.74 10.84
N GLU A 103 -22.48 -9.94 9.60
CA GLU A 103 -21.76 -10.80 8.66
C GLU A 103 -20.38 -10.22 8.28
N ILE A 104 -20.29 -8.91 8.05
CA ILE A 104 -19.01 -8.24 7.77
C ILE A 104 -18.02 -8.45 8.93
N VAL A 105 -18.44 -8.22 10.18
CA VAL A 105 -17.58 -8.41 11.36
C VAL A 105 -17.17 -9.87 11.52
N ARG A 106 -18.09 -10.81 11.30
CA ARG A 106 -17.80 -12.25 11.34
C ARG A 106 -16.75 -12.66 10.30
N LEU A 107 -16.93 -12.21 9.03
CA LEU A 107 -15.98 -12.50 7.95
C LEU A 107 -14.62 -11.84 8.20
N ALA A 108 -14.61 -10.60 8.70
CA ALA A 108 -13.37 -9.92 9.07
C ALA A 108 -12.59 -10.70 10.13
N GLY A 109 -13.28 -11.24 11.15
CA GLY A 109 -12.67 -12.12 12.14
C GLY A 109 -12.13 -13.41 11.55
N GLN A 110 -12.85 -14.05 10.61
CA GLN A 110 -12.39 -15.26 9.92
C GLN A 110 -11.15 -15.02 9.05
N HIS A 111 -11.05 -13.84 8.42
CA HIS A 111 -9.89 -13.43 7.64
C HIS A 111 -8.74 -12.87 8.50
N GLY A 112 -8.91 -12.76 9.82
CA GLY A 112 -7.88 -12.25 10.72
C GLY A 112 -7.61 -10.75 10.57
N LEU A 113 -8.59 -9.97 10.13
CA LEU A 113 -8.45 -8.53 9.91
C LEU A 113 -8.41 -7.76 11.22
N ASN A 114 -7.63 -6.68 11.26
CA ASN A 114 -7.67 -5.74 12.36
C ASN A 114 -8.96 -4.90 12.30
N LEU A 115 -9.79 -4.99 13.34
CA LEU A 115 -10.96 -4.12 13.51
C LEU A 115 -10.53 -2.83 14.20
N LEU A 116 -10.83 -1.68 13.58
CA LEU A 116 -10.60 -0.36 14.13
C LEU A 116 -11.91 0.43 14.19
N GLU A 117 -12.28 0.81 15.41
CA GLU A 117 -13.41 1.73 15.60
C GLU A 117 -12.96 3.16 15.29
N ALA A 118 -13.79 3.89 14.55
CA ALA A 118 -13.56 5.27 14.17
C ALA A 118 -14.82 6.11 14.35
N ASP A 119 -14.68 7.40 14.64
CA ASP A 119 -15.81 8.31 14.64
C ASP A 119 -16.21 8.69 13.20
N ARG A 120 -17.41 9.28 13.05
CA ARG A 120 -17.93 9.64 11.74
C ARG A 120 -17.03 10.60 10.98
N LEU A 121 -16.41 11.57 11.66
CA LEU A 121 -15.52 12.54 11.03
C LEU A 121 -14.23 11.88 10.53
N GLU A 122 -13.72 10.91 11.28
CA GLU A 122 -12.57 10.11 10.88
C GLU A 122 -12.90 9.22 9.67
N MET A 123 -14.07 8.57 9.69
CA MET A 123 -14.58 7.77 8.58
C MET A 123 -14.74 8.61 7.30
N ASP A 124 -15.33 9.80 7.39
CA ASP A 124 -15.49 10.73 6.26
C ASP A 124 -14.13 11.15 5.67
N ARG A 125 -13.12 11.36 6.53
CA ARG A 125 -11.76 11.69 6.09
C ARG A 125 -11.08 10.51 5.38
N ILE A 126 -11.26 9.30 5.89
CA ILE A 126 -10.72 8.07 5.28
C ILE A 126 -11.38 7.84 3.93
N ALA A 127 -12.72 7.89 3.88
CA ALA A 127 -13.51 7.61 2.69
C ALA A 127 -13.34 8.68 1.60
N ARG A 128 -12.90 9.89 1.94
CA ARG A 128 -12.91 11.06 1.05
C ARG A 128 -14.27 11.32 0.39
N SER A 129 -15.28 10.58 0.75
CA SER A 129 -16.65 10.67 0.28
C SER A 129 -17.59 10.35 1.45
N GLY A 130 -18.68 11.08 1.62
CA GLY A 130 -19.60 10.92 2.75
C GLY A 130 -20.44 9.63 2.78
N ASN A 131 -20.28 8.72 1.83
CA ASN A 131 -21.18 7.56 1.68
C ASN A 131 -20.58 6.23 2.17
N HIS A 132 -19.85 6.24 3.29
CA HIS A 132 -19.22 5.04 3.82
C HIS A 132 -20.16 4.08 4.58
N GLN A 133 -21.39 4.50 4.90
CA GLN A 133 -22.39 3.67 5.60
C GLN A 133 -21.87 2.99 6.88
N GLY A 134 -20.87 3.57 7.52
CA GLY A 134 -20.25 3.09 8.76
C GLY A 134 -19.20 2.00 8.59
N VAL A 135 -18.83 1.59 7.38
CA VAL A 135 -17.79 0.57 7.14
C VAL A 135 -16.87 0.95 5.98
N ILE A 136 -15.56 0.71 6.18
CA ILE A 136 -14.53 0.86 5.16
C ILE A 136 -13.53 -0.28 5.33
N LEU A 137 -13.25 -1.01 4.26
CA LEU A 137 -12.23 -2.05 4.22
C LEU A 137 -10.98 -1.49 3.53
N LYS A 138 -9.83 -1.64 4.16
CA LYS A 138 -8.54 -1.35 3.56
C LYS A 138 -8.01 -2.63 2.92
N ALA A 139 -8.10 -2.69 1.59
CA ALA A 139 -7.52 -3.77 0.81
C ALA A 139 -5.99 -3.65 0.80
N ASP A 140 -5.30 -4.77 0.73
CA ASP A 140 -3.85 -4.79 0.56
C ASP A 140 -3.51 -4.55 -0.91
N PRO A 141 -2.39 -3.87 -1.19
CA PRO A 141 -1.92 -3.69 -2.57
C PRO A 141 -1.70 -5.03 -3.26
N PHE A 142 -2.16 -5.15 -4.50
CA PHE A 142 -1.94 -6.37 -5.28
C PHE A 142 -0.44 -6.59 -5.52
N GLN A 143 0.02 -7.83 -5.30
CA GLN A 143 1.41 -8.20 -5.50
C GLN A 143 1.66 -8.57 -6.96
N TYR A 144 2.30 -7.66 -7.70
CA TYR A 144 2.70 -7.89 -9.08
C TYR A 144 4.02 -8.66 -9.16
N SER A 145 4.12 -9.58 -10.10
CA SER A 145 5.36 -10.25 -10.44
C SER A 145 6.20 -9.40 -11.40
N SER A 146 7.49 -9.65 -11.45
CA SER A 146 8.30 -9.21 -12.58
C SER A 146 8.01 -10.07 -13.82
N LEU A 147 8.33 -9.56 -15.03
CA LEU A 147 8.20 -10.34 -16.26
C LEU A 147 9.03 -11.64 -16.19
N HIS A 148 10.22 -11.54 -15.64
CA HIS A 148 11.14 -12.69 -15.49
C HIS A 148 10.51 -13.78 -14.61
N GLU A 149 10.02 -13.44 -13.42
CA GLU A 149 9.37 -14.39 -12.51
C GLU A 149 8.13 -15.03 -13.13
N LEU A 150 7.32 -14.25 -13.87
CA LEU A 150 6.14 -14.73 -14.56
C LEU A 150 6.52 -15.82 -15.58
N VAL A 151 7.50 -15.55 -16.42
CA VAL A 151 7.95 -16.47 -17.49
C VAL A 151 8.59 -17.72 -16.88
N GLU A 152 9.51 -17.57 -15.94
CA GLU A 152 10.16 -18.68 -15.26
C GLU A 152 9.16 -19.63 -14.58
N ARG A 153 8.12 -19.06 -13.93
CA ARG A 153 7.06 -19.85 -13.31
C ARG A 153 6.28 -20.66 -14.35
N ALA A 154 5.94 -20.03 -15.47
CA ALA A 154 5.19 -20.67 -16.55
C ALA A 154 6.01 -21.77 -17.24
N GLU A 155 7.28 -21.52 -17.53
CA GLU A 155 8.17 -22.50 -18.14
C GLU A 155 8.45 -23.69 -17.21
N ARG A 156 8.63 -23.46 -15.91
CA ARG A 156 8.74 -24.57 -14.94
C ARG A 156 7.51 -25.44 -14.89
N LYS A 157 6.32 -24.83 -14.93
CA LYS A 157 5.05 -25.55 -14.97
C LYS A 157 4.93 -26.37 -16.28
N ALA A 158 5.32 -25.78 -17.40
CA ALA A 158 5.32 -26.45 -18.70
C ALA A 158 6.22 -27.69 -18.72
N ARG A 159 7.49 -27.56 -18.25
CA ARG A 159 8.43 -28.67 -18.14
C ARG A 159 7.92 -29.80 -17.23
N ALA A 160 7.31 -29.44 -16.09
CA ALA A 160 6.72 -30.44 -15.20
C ALA A 160 5.55 -31.21 -15.84
N MET A 161 4.76 -30.53 -16.68
CA MET A 161 3.68 -31.17 -17.45
C MET A 161 4.19 -32.05 -18.60
N GLU A 162 5.26 -31.65 -19.25
CA GLU A 162 5.91 -32.48 -20.32
C GLU A 162 6.44 -33.80 -19.77
N MET A 163 6.95 -33.80 -18.52
CA MET A 163 7.44 -35.01 -17.85
C MET A 163 6.31 -35.94 -17.40
N ALA A 164 5.07 -35.49 -17.33
CA ALA A 164 3.92 -36.25 -16.86
C ALA A 164 3.28 -37.15 -17.95
N ASP A 165 3.89 -37.27 -19.11
CA ASP A 165 3.65 -38.23 -20.22
C ASP A 165 2.20 -38.49 -20.69
N SER A 166 1.33 -37.48 -20.67
CA SER A 166 0.01 -37.57 -21.29
C SER A 166 -0.11 -36.69 -22.54
N LYS A 167 -0.79 -37.19 -23.61
CA LYS A 167 -1.00 -36.44 -24.85
C LYS A 167 -1.75 -35.11 -24.65
N ALA A 168 -2.67 -35.08 -23.69
CA ALA A 168 -3.37 -33.87 -23.26
C ALA A 168 -2.42 -32.86 -22.54
N SER A 169 -1.42 -33.39 -21.82
CA SER A 169 -0.41 -32.60 -21.13
C SER A 169 0.49 -31.80 -22.07
N ARG A 170 0.81 -32.35 -23.24
CA ARG A 170 1.71 -31.71 -24.24
C ARG A 170 1.10 -30.50 -24.94
N LEU A 171 -0.21 -30.48 -25.17
CA LEU A 171 -0.92 -29.30 -25.70
C LEU A 171 -1.06 -28.18 -24.67
N SER A 172 -1.20 -28.53 -23.38
CA SER A 172 -1.28 -27.59 -22.29
C SER A 172 0.10 -27.14 -21.77
N ALA A 173 1.19 -27.76 -22.25
CA ALA A 173 2.55 -27.50 -21.79
C ALA A 173 3.16 -26.21 -22.34
N ARG A 174 2.58 -25.60 -23.37
CA ARG A 174 3.10 -24.35 -23.94
C ARG A 174 2.59 -23.15 -23.14
N PRO A 175 3.49 -22.34 -22.55
CA PRO A 175 3.04 -21.16 -21.83
C PRO A 175 2.32 -20.17 -22.75
N LEU A 176 1.17 -19.68 -22.26
CA LEU A 176 0.36 -18.67 -22.93
C LEU A 176 0.27 -17.43 -22.02
N PHE A 177 0.58 -16.27 -22.55
CA PHE A 177 0.47 -14.99 -21.87
C PHE A 177 -0.50 -14.06 -22.60
N ILE A 178 -1.17 -13.19 -21.85
CA ILE A 178 -1.97 -12.09 -22.41
C ILE A 178 -1.26 -10.79 -22.06
N ALA A 179 -0.89 -10.01 -23.07
CA ALA A 179 -0.38 -8.66 -22.92
C ALA A 179 -1.51 -7.67 -23.22
N LEU A 180 -1.80 -6.77 -22.28
CA LEU A 180 -2.89 -5.80 -22.39
C LEU A 180 -2.31 -4.40 -22.51
N ASP A 181 -2.62 -3.71 -23.60
CA ASP A 181 -2.28 -2.31 -23.78
C ASP A 181 -3.52 -1.43 -23.65
N GLY A 182 -3.38 -0.31 -22.96
CA GLY A 182 -4.43 0.72 -22.86
C GLY A 182 -5.68 0.33 -22.06
N ILE A 183 -5.65 -0.73 -21.24
CA ILE A 183 -6.79 -1.12 -20.41
C ILE A 183 -6.83 -0.23 -19.16
N THR A 184 -7.76 0.71 -19.10
CA THR A 184 -7.84 1.72 -18.03
C THR A 184 -8.94 1.46 -17.01
N ASP A 185 -9.93 0.65 -17.34
CA ASP A 185 -11.03 0.28 -16.44
C ASP A 185 -10.69 -0.99 -15.66
N PRO A 186 -10.71 -0.93 -14.30
CA PRO A 186 -10.49 -2.09 -13.45
C PRO A 186 -11.52 -3.22 -13.64
N GLN A 187 -12.76 -2.91 -14.00
CA GLN A 187 -13.79 -3.93 -14.23
C GLN A 187 -13.46 -4.74 -15.47
N ASN A 188 -13.06 -4.08 -16.56
CA ASN A 188 -12.63 -4.74 -17.79
C ASN A 188 -11.38 -5.59 -17.53
N LEU A 189 -10.41 -5.08 -16.75
CA LEU A 189 -9.26 -5.86 -16.33
C LEU A 189 -9.68 -7.13 -15.58
N GLY A 190 -10.59 -7.00 -14.61
CA GLY A 190 -11.13 -8.14 -13.85
C GLY A 190 -11.81 -9.18 -14.75
N ALA A 191 -12.58 -8.75 -15.76
CA ALA A 191 -13.23 -9.64 -16.72
C ALA A 191 -12.20 -10.40 -17.58
N VAL A 192 -11.14 -9.71 -18.02
CA VAL A 192 -10.04 -10.36 -18.76
C VAL A 192 -9.31 -11.37 -17.88
N ILE A 193 -8.99 -11.03 -16.64
CA ILE A 193 -8.33 -11.95 -15.69
C ILE A 193 -9.18 -13.20 -15.49
N ARG A 194 -10.49 -13.07 -15.32
CA ARG A 194 -11.41 -14.21 -15.18
C ARG A 194 -11.39 -15.10 -16.43
N SER A 195 -11.48 -14.51 -17.60
CA SER A 195 -11.45 -15.25 -18.88
C SER A 195 -10.08 -15.91 -19.09
N ALA A 196 -8.98 -15.20 -18.83
CA ALA A 196 -7.63 -15.73 -18.91
C ALA A 196 -7.45 -16.97 -18.03
N ALA A 197 -7.95 -16.93 -16.80
CA ALA A 197 -7.91 -18.08 -15.89
C ALA A 197 -8.73 -19.27 -16.42
N ALA A 198 -9.93 -19.02 -16.96
CA ALA A 198 -10.78 -20.06 -17.53
C ALA A 198 -10.15 -20.75 -18.75
N PHE A 199 -9.38 -20.01 -19.57
CA PHE A 199 -8.65 -20.54 -20.72
C PHE A 199 -7.26 -21.09 -20.40
N GLY A 200 -6.87 -21.13 -19.10
CA GLY A 200 -5.59 -21.70 -18.69
C GLY A 200 -4.38 -20.84 -19.06
N VAL A 201 -4.57 -19.52 -19.23
CA VAL A 201 -3.48 -18.57 -19.45
C VAL A 201 -2.52 -18.59 -18.26
N ASN A 202 -1.23 -18.56 -18.52
CA ASN A 202 -0.18 -18.65 -17.50
C ASN A 202 0.15 -17.32 -16.82
N GLY A 203 -0.29 -16.20 -17.41
CA GLY A 203 -0.12 -14.89 -16.82
C GLY A 203 -0.57 -13.73 -17.68
N VAL A 204 -0.79 -12.59 -17.04
CA VAL A 204 -1.19 -11.34 -17.68
C VAL A 204 -0.05 -10.33 -17.55
N ILE A 205 0.23 -9.56 -18.59
CA ILE A 205 1.27 -8.55 -18.64
C ILE A 205 0.62 -7.20 -18.85
N LEU A 206 0.90 -6.26 -17.96
CA LEU A 206 0.35 -4.90 -17.94
C LEU A 206 1.47 -3.86 -17.96
N PRO A 207 1.31 -2.74 -18.68
CA PRO A 207 2.21 -1.60 -18.49
C PRO A 207 1.98 -0.95 -17.12
N GLU A 208 3.03 -0.38 -16.53
CA GLU A 208 2.93 0.36 -15.26
C GLU A 208 2.12 1.64 -15.39
N ARG A 209 2.17 2.26 -16.57
CA ARG A 209 1.50 3.53 -16.84
C ARG A 209 0.35 3.33 -17.81
N ARG A 210 -0.70 4.15 -17.66
CA ARG A 210 -1.91 4.13 -18.53
C ARG A 210 -2.62 2.77 -18.55
N SER A 211 -2.58 2.08 -17.41
CA SER A 211 -3.24 0.79 -17.22
C SER A 211 -3.96 0.77 -15.88
N ALA A 212 -5.07 0.05 -15.82
CA ALA A 212 -5.78 -0.20 -14.58
C ALA A 212 -4.93 -1.00 -13.60
N SER A 213 -5.14 -0.77 -12.31
CA SER A 213 -4.60 -1.61 -11.24
C SER A 213 -5.59 -2.70 -10.83
N VAL A 214 -5.06 -3.81 -10.30
CA VAL A 214 -5.88 -4.87 -9.71
C VAL A 214 -6.33 -4.42 -8.32
N ASN A 215 -7.37 -3.60 -8.29
CA ASN A 215 -8.02 -3.12 -7.08
C ASN A 215 -9.25 -3.98 -6.72
N ALA A 216 -9.99 -3.59 -5.68
CA ALA A 216 -11.19 -4.32 -5.24
C ALA A 216 -12.24 -4.50 -6.34
N ALA A 217 -12.39 -3.54 -7.28
CA ALA A 217 -13.33 -3.68 -8.40
C ALA A 217 -12.88 -4.77 -9.39
N ALA A 218 -11.58 -4.81 -9.73
CA ALA A 218 -11.01 -5.88 -10.56
C ALA A 218 -11.11 -7.24 -9.86
N TRP A 219 -10.84 -7.30 -8.55
CA TRP A 219 -11.01 -8.52 -7.75
C TRP A 219 -12.43 -9.05 -7.82
N LYS A 220 -13.42 -8.19 -7.60
CA LYS A 220 -14.83 -8.55 -7.65
C LYS A 220 -15.20 -9.17 -8.99
N VAL A 221 -14.88 -8.50 -10.10
CA VAL A 221 -15.23 -8.94 -11.45
C VAL A 221 -14.45 -10.19 -11.87
N SER A 222 -13.24 -10.36 -11.35
CA SER A 222 -12.44 -11.56 -11.59
C SER A 222 -13.00 -12.83 -10.94
N ALA A 223 -14.00 -12.73 -10.08
CA ALA A 223 -14.63 -13.85 -9.36
C ALA A 223 -13.59 -14.77 -8.67
N GLY A 224 -12.59 -14.17 -8.02
CA GLY A 224 -11.51 -14.88 -7.32
C GLY A 224 -10.33 -15.29 -8.20
N ALA A 225 -10.42 -15.18 -9.53
CA ALA A 225 -9.33 -15.54 -10.42
C ALA A 225 -8.05 -14.71 -10.18
N ALA A 226 -8.18 -13.46 -9.73
CA ALA A 226 -7.05 -12.59 -9.41
C ALA A 226 -6.15 -13.16 -8.29
N ALA A 227 -6.68 -14.01 -7.39
CA ALA A 227 -5.89 -14.66 -6.33
C ALA A 227 -4.83 -15.62 -6.88
N HIS A 228 -5.07 -16.19 -8.05
CA HIS A 228 -4.27 -17.27 -8.60
C HIS A 228 -3.58 -16.92 -9.92
N MET A 229 -4.05 -15.87 -10.61
CA MET A 229 -3.49 -15.41 -11.87
C MET A 229 -2.24 -14.56 -11.63
N PRO A 230 -1.06 -15.01 -12.07
CA PRO A 230 0.13 -14.18 -12.01
C PRO A 230 0.00 -12.99 -12.96
N ILE A 231 0.31 -11.81 -12.46
CA ILE A 231 0.22 -10.57 -13.26
C ILE A 231 1.55 -9.85 -13.14
N ALA A 232 2.19 -9.63 -14.29
CA ALA A 232 3.43 -8.85 -14.33
C ALA A 232 3.15 -7.40 -14.71
N ARG A 233 3.84 -6.47 -14.05
CA ARG A 233 3.91 -5.06 -14.44
C ARG A 233 5.23 -4.76 -15.12
N VAL A 234 5.16 -4.08 -16.27
CA VAL A 234 6.32 -3.74 -17.08
C VAL A 234 6.34 -2.25 -17.42
N VAL A 235 7.51 -1.64 -17.40
CA VAL A 235 7.67 -0.22 -17.73
C VAL A 235 7.34 0.04 -19.21
N ASN A 236 7.73 -0.91 -20.09
CA ASN A 236 7.53 -0.80 -21.54
C ASN A 236 7.04 -2.14 -22.09
N LEU A 237 5.80 -2.16 -22.59
CA LEU A 237 5.15 -3.36 -23.10
C LEU A 237 5.81 -3.88 -24.38
N THR A 238 6.22 -2.98 -25.28
CA THR A 238 6.92 -3.36 -26.52
C THR A 238 8.22 -4.08 -26.22
N LYS A 239 9.06 -3.54 -25.33
CA LYS A 239 10.30 -4.21 -24.91
C LYS A 239 10.05 -5.55 -24.22
N ALA A 240 8.97 -5.66 -23.45
CA ALA A 240 8.57 -6.91 -22.81
C ALA A 240 8.21 -7.98 -23.87
N ILE A 241 7.48 -7.60 -24.92
CA ILE A 241 7.13 -8.49 -26.03
C ILE A 241 8.39 -8.88 -26.83
N GLU A 242 9.30 -7.94 -27.09
CA GLU A 242 10.60 -8.23 -27.74
C GLU A 242 11.41 -9.26 -26.94
N ALA A 243 11.54 -9.06 -25.63
CA ALA A 243 12.23 -10.01 -24.75
C ALA A 243 11.57 -11.40 -24.71
N LEU A 244 10.24 -11.48 -24.85
CA LEU A 244 9.55 -12.77 -25.00
C LEU A 244 9.87 -13.41 -26.37
N LYS A 245 9.91 -12.63 -27.45
CA LYS A 245 10.29 -13.15 -28.79
C LYS A 245 11.72 -13.71 -28.80
N GLU A 246 12.65 -13.05 -28.15
CA GLU A 246 14.03 -13.56 -27.99
C GLU A 246 14.08 -14.91 -27.25
N ARG A 247 13.11 -15.19 -26.39
CA ARG A 247 12.92 -16.49 -25.72
C ARG A 247 12.14 -17.52 -26.54
N GLY A 248 11.78 -17.22 -27.79
CA GLY A 248 11.06 -18.12 -28.68
C GLY A 248 9.53 -18.07 -28.60
N TYR A 249 8.96 -17.06 -27.96
CA TYR A 249 7.51 -16.83 -27.96
C TYR A 249 7.07 -16.10 -29.22
N TYR A 250 5.86 -16.43 -29.70
CA TYR A 250 5.20 -15.72 -30.79
C TYR A 250 4.15 -14.76 -30.26
N SER A 251 4.07 -13.56 -30.83
CA SER A 251 3.02 -12.58 -30.50
C SER A 251 1.96 -12.57 -31.62
N ILE A 252 0.70 -12.57 -31.19
CA ILE A 252 -0.48 -12.46 -32.07
C ILE A 252 -1.29 -11.28 -31.55
N GLY A 253 -1.71 -10.36 -32.39
CA GLY A 253 -2.53 -9.19 -32.06
C GLY A 253 -3.42 -8.79 -33.21
#